data_f1d2dd6fa117759908a2fa3e6098c9e1
#
_entry.id   f1d2dd6fa117759908a2fa3e6098c9e1
#
_cell.length_a   1.000
_cell.length_b   1.000
_cell.length_c   1.000
_cell.angle_alpha   90.00
_cell.angle_beta   90.00
_cell.angle_gamma   90.00
#
_symmetry.space_group_name_H-M   'P 1'
#
loop_
_entity.id
_entity.type
_entity.pdbx_description
1 polymer ?
#
loop_
_entity_poly.entity_id
_entity_poly.type
_entity_poly.pdbx_seq_one_letter_code
_entity_poly.pdbx_strand_id
1 'polypeptide(L)'
;MHMSKNNIFKENFQRYIDGFYSKNELESILKQIKNYCTDEDIDQLTEQLWSNLGDETLANRFEKATCEKEAWKLLAKSKRVKRMEKVRRFIYYSLSTAALVFLMIKGFGYYEERVEKRTPIITVTTDYGEHKTIILPDNTELAINSCTMVKYPEQFVGNNRIVELTGEGCFKVTHNPEKPFIVKMENMSITVLGTIFNVKSHPYDQTDLVEVKEGKVQVDLPEAMMRISSGEHVIINKISDSYSKEKDIMEKFAIWRTGGIRFNSTPIQDVAKEMERIYHCKVIFSGNKPYDNLITGIHERATLKDVLNSIEYVTGIRYKYQNNTVILYNN
;
A
#
# COMPACT_ATOMS: atom_id res chain seq x y z
N MET A 1 27.04 -41.60 -44.67
CA MET A 1 26.82 -40.35 -45.40
C MET A 1 27.62 -39.15 -44.86
N HIS A 2 28.31 -39.28 -43.69
CA HIS A 2 29.16 -38.23 -43.09
C HIS A 2 30.58 -38.18 -43.67
N MET A 3 31.15 -39.29 -44.16
CA MET A 3 32.54 -39.31 -44.69
C MET A 3 32.74 -38.58 -46.05
N SER A 4 31.70 -38.49 -46.90
CA SER A 4 31.81 -37.82 -48.21
C SER A 4 31.86 -36.28 -48.12
N LYS A 5 31.25 -35.70 -47.13
CA LYS A 5 31.19 -34.23 -46.95
C LYS A 5 32.52 -33.65 -46.40
N ASN A 6 33.20 -34.39 -45.53
CA ASN A 6 34.50 -33.99 -44.97
C ASN A 6 35.61 -33.96 -46.01
N ASN A 7 35.57 -34.87 -46.99
CA ASN A 7 36.57 -34.89 -48.07
C ASN A 7 36.39 -33.70 -49.03
N ILE A 8 35.19 -33.34 -49.40
CA ILE A 8 34.92 -32.18 -50.28
C ILE A 8 35.30 -30.87 -49.56
N PHE A 9 35.08 -30.79 -48.27
CA PHE A 9 35.47 -29.62 -47.51
C PHE A 9 37.00 -29.49 -47.42
N LYS A 10 37.71 -30.61 -47.20
CA LYS A 10 39.19 -30.65 -47.19
C LYS A 10 39.80 -30.22 -48.51
N GLU A 11 39.24 -30.68 -49.61
CA GLU A 11 39.69 -30.36 -50.97
C GLU A 11 39.44 -28.88 -51.32
N ASN A 12 38.27 -28.34 -51.00
CA ASN A 12 37.94 -26.94 -51.20
C ASN A 12 38.80 -26.00 -50.30
N PHE A 13 39.11 -26.41 -49.07
CA PHE A 13 39.97 -25.67 -48.17
C PHE A 13 41.44 -25.69 -48.60
N GLN A 14 41.91 -26.82 -49.15
CA GLN A 14 43.24 -26.95 -49.78
C GLN A 14 43.39 -26.00 -50.98
N ARG A 15 42.38 -25.96 -51.87
CA ARG A 15 42.35 -25.05 -53.03
C ARG A 15 42.35 -23.58 -52.59
N TYR A 16 41.74 -23.25 -51.49
CA TYR A 16 41.76 -21.91 -50.87
C TYR A 16 43.18 -21.52 -50.41
N ILE A 17 43.89 -22.46 -49.78
CA ILE A 17 45.27 -22.24 -49.33
C ILE A 17 46.22 -22.09 -50.53
N ASP A 18 45.97 -22.87 -51.60
CA ASP A 18 46.77 -22.83 -52.83
C ASP A 18 46.43 -21.62 -53.72
N GLY A 19 45.55 -20.73 -53.28
CA GLY A 19 45.16 -19.51 -54.01
C GLY A 19 44.26 -19.71 -55.22
N PHE A 20 43.73 -20.93 -55.42
CA PHE A 20 42.85 -21.28 -56.54
C PHE A 20 41.37 -21.37 -56.11
N TYR A 21 40.72 -20.21 -55.86
CA TYR A 21 39.33 -20.16 -55.51
C TYR A 21 38.56 -18.99 -56.16
N SER A 22 37.28 -19.20 -56.41
CA SER A 22 36.38 -18.13 -56.83
C SER A 22 35.68 -17.52 -55.58
N LYS A 23 35.16 -16.30 -55.75
CA LYS A 23 34.41 -15.61 -54.65
C LYS A 23 33.22 -16.43 -54.14
N ASN A 24 32.53 -17.18 -55.05
CA ASN A 24 31.37 -17.99 -54.67
C ASN A 24 31.79 -19.28 -53.92
N GLU A 25 32.96 -19.87 -54.26
CA GLU A 25 33.54 -21.00 -53.53
C GLU A 25 33.93 -20.57 -52.10
N LEU A 26 34.51 -19.40 -51.93
CA LEU A 26 34.85 -18.84 -50.63
C LEU A 26 33.61 -18.66 -49.73
N GLU A 27 32.54 -18.10 -50.28
CA GLU A 27 31.26 -17.96 -49.52
C GLU A 27 30.68 -19.33 -49.13
N SER A 28 30.78 -20.34 -50.02
CA SER A 28 30.35 -21.70 -49.73
C SER A 28 31.17 -22.34 -48.60
N ILE A 29 32.48 -22.20 -48.63
CA ILE A 29 33.41 -22.70 -47.57
C ILE A 29 33.11 -22.05 -46.24
N LEU A 30 32.96 -20.72 -46.22
CA LEU A 30 32.62 -19.97 -45.01
C LEU A 30 31.26 -20.36 -44.41
N LYS A 31 30.27 -20.65 -45.27
CA LYS A 31 28.94 -21.13 -44.84
C LYS A 31 28.99 -22.56 -44.28
N GLN A 32 29.83 -23.42 -44.82
CA GLN A 32 30.05 -24.77 -44.30
C GLN A 32 30.77 -24.75 -42.93
N ILE A 33 31.83 -23.96 -42.81
CA ILE A 33 32.53 -23.77 -41.53
C ILE A 33 31.56 -23.29 -40.46
N LYS A 34 30.73 -22.31 -40.78
CA LYS A 34 29.74 -21.74 -39.85
C LYS A 34 28.71 -22.78 -39.36
N ASN A 35 28.30 -23.69 -40.22
CA ASN A 35 27.15 -24.56 -39.93
C ASN A 35 27.53 -25.94 -39.40
N TYR A 36 28.75 -26.43 -39.67
CA TYR A 36 29.09 -27.84 -39.47
C TYR A 36 30.41 -28.09 -38.70
N CYS A 37 31.24 -27.08 -38.45
CA CYS A 37 32.53 -27.26 -37.78
C CYS A 37 32.45 -26.68 -36.35
N THR A 38 32.97 -27.41 -35.36
CA THR A 38 33.27 -26.90 -34.01
C THR A 38 34.63 -26.17 -34.03
N ASP A 39 34.91 -25.39 -33.00
CA ASP A 39 36.19 -24.69 -32.88
C ASP A 39 37.36 -25.72 -32.81
N GLU A 40 37.15 -26.90 -32.19
CA GLU A 40 38.14 -28.00 -32.13
C GLU A 40 38.37 -28.67 -33.49
N ASP A 41 37.32 -28.84 -34.32
CA ASP A 41 37.44 -29.36 -35.69
C ASP A 41 38.27 -28.43 -36.60
N ILE A 42 38.15 -27.12 -36.40
CA ILE A 42 38.87 -26.11 -37.16
C ILE A 42 40.37 -26.11 -36.74
N ASP A 43 40.64 -26.20 -35.43
CA ASP A 43 42.01 -26.23 -34.93
C ASP A 43 42.75 -27.51 -35.38
N GLN A 44 42.11 -28.70 -35.34
CA GLN A 44 42.68 -29.94 -35.81
C GLN A 44 42.93 -29.94 -37.33
N LEU A 45 42.00 -29.41 -38.14
CA LEU A 45 42.16 -29.28 -39.59
C LEU A 45 43.31 -28.33 -39.94
N THR A 46 43.46 -27.25 -39.21
CA THR A 46 44.53 -26.27 -39.42
C THR A 46 45.88 -26.88 -39.08
N GLU A 47 45.99 -27.61 -37.99
CA GLU A 47 47.24 -28.31 -37.57
C GLU A 47 47.65 -29.41 -38.55
N GLN A 48 46.70 -30.23 -39.07
CA GLN A 48 46.95 -31.23 -40.09
C GLN A 48 47.38 -30.65 -41.44
N LEU A 49 46.87 -29.51 -41.84
CA LEU A 49 47.27 -28.83 -43.09
C LEU A 49 48.63 -28.19 -42.94
N TRP A 50 49.00 -27.64 -41.81
CA TRP A 50 50.37 -27.11 -41.53
C TRP A 50 51.42 -28.24 -41.50
N SER A 51 51.10 -29.39 -40.95
CA SER A 51 52.03 -30.52 -40.91
C SER A 51 52.29 -31.18 -42.30
N ASN A 52 51.37 -31.01 -43.25
CA ASN A 52 51.46 -31.58 -44.61
C ASN A 52 52.09 -30.61 -45.61
N LEU A 53 52.26 -29.34 -45.29
CA LEU A 53 53.03 -28.36 -46.07
C LEU A 53 54.50 -28.53 -45.75
N GLY A 54 55.16 -29.50 -46.40
CA GLY A 54 56.58 -29.75 -46.26
C GLY A 54 57.41 -28.51 -46.56
N ASP A 55 58.63 -28.50 -46.02
CA ASP A 55 59.59 -27.40 -45.92
C ASP A 55 60.16 -26.86 -47.26
N GLU A 56 59.55 -27.14 -48.41
CA GLU A 56 60.10 -26.87 -49.72
C GLU A 56 59.38 -25.83 -50.59
N THR A 57 58.89 -24.77 -50.05
CA THR A 57 58.62 -23.55 -50.84
C THR A 57 58.79 -22.28 -50.00
N LEU A 58 60.06 -21.97 -49.69
CA LEU A 58 60.46 -20.69 -49.13
C LEU A 58 60.43 -19.52 -50.14
N ALA A 59 59.59 -19.59 -51.17
CA ALA A 59 59.54 -18.54 -52.17
C ALA A 59 58.69 -17.32 -51.78
N ASN A 60 57.86 -17.38 -50.76
CA ASN A 60 57.07 -16.19 -50.43
C ASN A 60 56.77 -16.06 -48.93
N ARG A 61 57.77 -15.71 -48.12
CA ARG A 61 57.53 -15.29 -46.71
C ARG A 61 56.54 -14.12 -46.60
N PHE A 62 56.39 -13.31 -47.62
CA PHE A 62 55.44 -12.19 -47.66
C PHE A 62 54.00 -12.66 -47.89
N GLU A 63 53.75 -13.65 -48.72
CA GLU A 63 52.41 -14.21 -48.95
C GLU A 63 51.93 -15.00 -47.74
N LYS A 64 52.81 -15.77 -47.09
CA LYS A 64 52.46 -16.55 -45.88
C LYS A 64 51.97 -15.64 -44.73
N ALA A 65 52.70 -14.55 -44.47
CA ALA A 65 52.33 -13.60 -43.43
C ALA A 65 51.02 -12.84 -43.74
N THR A 66 50.71 -12.67 -45.05
CA THR A 66 49.47 -11.99 -45.45
C THR A 66 48.28 -12.95 -45.33
N CYS A 67 48.42 -14.22 -45.74
CA CYS A 67 47.41 -15.25 -45.59
C CYS A 67 47.09 -15.55 -44.11
N GLU A 68 48.11 -15.64 -43.23
CA GLU A 68 47.89 -15.76 -41.80
C GLU A 68 47.07 -14.58 -41.24
N LYS A 69 47.41 -13.37 -41.61
CA LYS A 69 46.75 -12.15 -41.14
C LYS A 69 45.28 -12.09 -41.59
N GLU A 70 44.97 -12.56 -42.78
CA GLU A 70 43.61 -12.65 -43.30
C GLU A 70 42.83 -13.78 -42.66
N ALA A 71 43.42 -14.97 -42.47
CA ALA A 71 42.82 -16.08 -41.75
C ALA A 71 42.44 -15.70 -40.32
N TRP A 72 43.34 -15.03 -39.59
CA TRP A 72 43.05 -14.52 -38.24
C TRP A 72 41.95 -13.45 -38.23
N LYS A 73 41.86 -12.58 -39.24
CA LYS A 73 40.76 -11.62 -39.35
C LYS A 73 39.41 -12.31 -39.58
N LEU A 74 39.38 -13.36 -40.41
CA LEU A 74 38.16 -14.13 -40.68
C LEU A 74 37.71 -14.93 -39.47
N LEU A 75 38.64 -15.57 -38.74
CA LEU A 75 38.35 -16.27 -37.48
C LEU A 75 37.86 -15.30 -36.38
N ALA A 76 38.48 -14.15 -36.23
CA ALA A 76 38.03 -13.11 -35.30
C ALA A 76 36.63 -12.60 -35.62
N LYS A 77 36.31 -12.43 -36.92
CA LYS A 77 35.00 -12.02 -37.41
C LYS A 77 33.92 -13.07 -37.09
N SER A 78 34.25 -14.36 -37.30
CA SER A 78 33.30 -15.48 -37.02
C SER A 78 33.06 -15.62 -35.50
N LYS A 79 34.11 -15.52 -34.64
CA LYS A 79 33.97 -15.53 -33.20
C LYS A 79 33.16 -14.34 -32.69
N ARG A 80 33.31 -13.17 -33.31
CA ARG A 80 32.51 -11.97 -32.97
C ARG A 80 31.05 -12.11 -33.29
N VAL A 81 30.70 -12.72 -34.43
CA VAL A 81 29.31 -12.98 -34.87
C VAL A 81 28.64 -14.00 -33.91
N LYS A 82 29.29 -15.14 -33.60
CA LYS A 82 28.77 -16.13 -32.63
C LYS A 82 28.57 -15.54 -31.25
N ARG A 83 29.49 -14.68 -30.78
CA ARG A 83 29.35 -13.97 -29.51
C ARG A 83 28.15 -13.01 -29.52
N MET A 84 27.95 -12.27 -30.59
CA MET A 84 26.81 -11.36 -30.74
C MET A 84 25.47 -12.11 -30.79
N GLU A 85 25.40 -13.29 -31.42
CA GLU A 85 24.17 -14.12 -31.40
C GLU A 85 23.84 -14.64 -29.99
N LYS A 86 24.84 -15.06 -29.19
CA LYS A 86 24.64 -15.46 -27.80
C LYS A 86 24.14 -14.29 -26.94
N VAL A 87 24.76 -13.11 -27.08
CA VAL A 87 24.35 -11.88 -26.37
C VAL A 87 22.93 -11.49 -26.77
N ARG A 88 22.60 -11.54 -28.08
CA ARG A 88 21.25 -11.22 -28.56
C ARG A 88 20.20 -12.17 -28.01
N ARG A 89 20.45 -13.48 -27.96
CA ARG A 89 19.56 -14.46 -27.32
C ARG A 89 19.40 -14.18 -25.83
N PHE A 90 20.48 -13.89 -25.14
CA PHE A 90 20.42 -13.55 -23.71
C PHE A 90 19.56 -12.30 -23.46
N ILE A 91 19.69 -11.26 -24.30
CA ILE A 91 18.87 -10.04 -24.21
C ILE A 91 17.39 -10.37 -24.50
N TYR A 92 17.07 -11.20 -25.47
CA TYR A 92 15.69 -11.62 -25.74
C TYR A 92 15.07 -12.37 -24.56
N TYR A 93 15.80 -13.31 -23.96
CA TYR A 93 15.28 -14.05 -22.80
C TYR A 93 15.12 -13.15 -21.58
N SER A 94 16.06 -12.23 -21.33
CA SER A 94 15.96 -11.29 -20.21
C SER A 94 14.80 -10.30 -20.38
N LEU A 95 14.56 -9.81 -21.60
CA LEU A 95 13.41 -8.95 -21.90
C LEU A 95 12.08 -9.70 -21.77
N SER A 96 12.01 -10.95 -22.23
CA SER A 96 10.79 -11.75 -22.11
C SER A 96 10.46 -12.10 -20.65
N THR A 97 11.47 -12.43 -19.84
CA THR A 97 11.26 -12.67 -18.39
C THR A 97 10.87 -11.40 -17.66
N ALA A 98 11.47 -10.26 -17.97
CA ALA A 98 11.10 -8.97 -17.41
C ALA A 98 9.65 -8.59 -17.77
N ALA A 99 9.23 -8.83 -19.02
CA ALA A 99 7.86 -8.59 -19.45
C ALA A 99 6.85 -9.50 -18.73
N LEU A 100 7.18 -10.79 -18.54
CA LEU A 100 6.34 -11.72 -17.79
C LEU A 100 6.19 -11.31 -16.32
N VAL A 101 7.29 -10.93 -15.66
CA VAL A 101 7.26 -10.42 -14.28
C VAL A 101 6.42 -9.15 -14.18
N PHE A 102 6.58 -8.22 -15.12
CA PHE A 102 5.77 -7.01 -15.19
C PHE A 102 4.28 -7.31 -15.35
N LEU A 103 3.92 -8.25 -16.24
CA LEU A 103 2.54 -8.67 -16.44
C LEU A 103 1.96 -9.37 -15.19
N MET A 104 2.77 -10.18 -14.48
CA MET A 104 2.36 -10.79 -13.20
C MET A 104 2.07 -9.72 -12.15
N ILE A 105 2.96 -8.74 -11.99
CA ILE A 105 2.77 -7.64 -11.01
C ILE A 105 1.52 -6.83 -11.36
N LYS A 106 1.33 -6.48 -12.63
CA LYS A 106 0.12 -5.76 -13.08
C LYS A 106 -1.14 -6.61 -12.94
N GLY A 107 -1.07 -7.89 -13.29
CA GLY A 107 -2.17 -8.84 -13.15
C GLY A 107 -2.57 -9.06 -11.70
N PHE A 108 -1.61 -9.15 -10.79
CA PHE A 108 -1.85 -9.29 -9.35
C PHE A 108 -2.53 -8.03 -8.78
N GLY A 109 -2.01 -6.83 -9.09
CA GLY A 109 -2.63 -5.57 -8.66
C GLY A 109 -4.06 -5.39 -9.20
N TYR A 110 -4.31 -5.76 -10.47
CA TYR A 110 -5.65 -5.74 -11.07
C TYR A 110 -6.59 -6.75 -10.42
N TYR A 111 -6.08 -7.92 -10.02
CA TYR A 111 -6.85 -8.95 -9.32
C TYR A 111 -7.26 -8.48 -7.92
N GLU A 112 -6.33 -7.91 -7.14
CA GLU A 112 -6.61 -7.35 -5.81
C GLU A 112 -7.69 -6.26 -5.88
N GLU A 113 -7.56 -5.30 -6.79
CA GLU A 113 -8.56 -4.23 -6.96
C GLU A 113 -9.96 -4.77 -7.34
N ARG A 114 -10.03 -5.83 -8.15
CA ARG A 114 -11.30 -6.46 -8.51
C ARG A 114 -11.93 -7.22 -7.34
N VAL A 115 -11.13 -7.89 -6.52
CA VAL A 115 -11.62 -8.62 -5.35
C VAL A 115 -12.09 -7.64 -4.29
N GLU A 116 -11.35 -6.57 -4.04
CA GLU A 116 -11.75 -5.51 -3.10
C GLU A 116 -13.11 -4.90 -3.49
N LYS A 117 -13.32 -4.56 -4.76
CA LYS A 117 -14.60 -4.03 -5.27
C LYS A 117 -15.77 -5.04 -5.22
N ARG A 118 -15.52 -6.33 -5.09
CA ARG A 118 -16.55 -7.38 -5.04
C ARG A 118 -16.88 -7.85 -3.63
N THR A 119 -16.08 -7.47 -2.64
CA THR A 119 -16.32 -7.87 -1.26
C THR A 119 -17.57 -7.16 -0.74
N PRO A 120 -18.60 -7.90 -0.27
CA PRO A 120 -19.81 -7.31 0.30
C PRO A 120 -19.44 -6.36 1.45
N ILE A 121 -20.11 -5.21 1.52
CA ILE A 121 -19.98 -4.25 2.61
C ILE A 121 -21.06 -4.51 3.64
N ILE A 122 -20.65 -4.74 4.86
CA ILE A 122 -21.51 -4.86 6.03
C ILE A 122 -21.68 -3.46 6.62
N THR A 123 -22.93 -3.07 6.87
CA THR A 123 -23.26 -1.82 7.55
C THR A 123 -23.93 -2.15 8.87
N VAL A 124 -23.40 -1.60 9.97
CA VAL A 124 -23.96 -1.71 11.31
C VAL A 124 -24.27 -0.31 11.81
N THR A 125 -25.47 -0.12 12.34
CA THR A 125 -25.92 1.16 12.92
C THR A 125 -26.40 0.96 14.35
N THR A 126 -26.30 2.01 15.14
CA THR A 126 -26.93 2.15 16.44
C THR A 126 -27.91 3.30 16.44
N ASP A 127 -28.98 3.14 17.18
CA ASP A 127 -30.01 4.16 17.38
C ASP A 127 -29.72 5.01 18.66
N TYR A 128 -30.61 5.91 19.01
CA TYR A 128 -30.57 6.74 20.21
C TYR A 128 -30.45 5.87 21.48
N GLY A 129 -29.49 6.14 22.33
CA GLY A 129 -29.23 5.37 23.55
C GLY A 129 -28.77 3.94 23.35
N GLU A 130 -28.55 3.51 22.11
CA GLU A 130 -28.11 2.15 21.80
C GLU A 130 -26.59 2.06 21.70
N HIS A 131 -26.04 0.95 22.24
CA HIS A 131 -24.63 0.59 22.10
C HIS A 131 -24.51 -0.82 21.56
N LYS A 132 -23.55 -1.07 20.67
CA LYS A 132 -23.27 -2.41 20.14
C LYS A 132 -21.78 -2.72 20.21
N THR A 133 -21.45 -3.97 20.43
CA THR A 133 -20.08 -4.48 20.26
C THR A 133 -20.08 -5.51 19.16
N ILE A 134 -19.18 -5.36 18.21
CA ILE A 134 -19.02 -6.24 17.05
C ILE A 134 -17.58 -6.71 16.95
N ILE A 135 -17.39 -7.89 16.39
CA ILE A 135 -16.07 -8.43 16.06
C ILE A 135 -15.91 -8.34 14.55
N LEU A 136 -14.87 -7.64 14.13
CA LEU A 136 -14.53 -7.47 12.72
C LEU A 136 -13.81 -8.72 12.16
N PRO A 137 -13.68 -8.87 10.83
CA PRO A 137 -13.09 -10.05 10.19
C PRO A 137 -11.65 -10.36 10.58
N ASP A 138 -10.92 -9.40 11.13
CA ASP A 138 -9.54 -9.54 11.63
C ASP A 138 -9.46 -9.79 13.15
N ASN A 139 -10.59 -10.11 13.79
CA ASN A 139 -10.74 -10.22 15.24
C ASN A 139 -10.57 -8.91 16.03
N THR A 140 -10.61 -7.76 15.35
CA THR A 140 -10.70 -6.46 16.04
C THR A 140 -12.05 -6.34 16.74
N GLU A 141 -12.03 -6.00 18.05
CA GLU A 141 -13.23 -5.68 18.81
C GLU A 141 -13.56 -4.20 18.61
N LEU A 142 -14.79 -3.91 18.16
CA LEU A 142 -15.31 -2.56 17.98
C LEU A 142 -16.59 -2.37 18.79
N ALA A 143 -16.55 -1.50 19.81
CA ALA A 143 -17.74 -1.00 20.45
C ALA A 143 -18.17 0.31 19.80
N ILE A 144 -19.43 0.45 19.39
CA ILE A 144 -20.01 1.64 18.77
C ILE A 144 -21.04 2.27 19.70
N ASN A 145 -20.97 3.60 19.81
CA ASN A 145 -21.85 4.41 20.64
C ASN A 145 -23.16 4.75 19.94
N SER A 146 -24.05 5.47 20.60
CA SER A 146 -25.36 5.91 20.10
C SER A 146 -25.26 6.72 18.80
N CYS A 147 -26.23 6.54 17.91
CA CYS A 147 -26.33 7.24 16.63
C CYS A 147 -25.05 7.12 15.78
N THR A 148 -24.46 5.94 15.76
CA THR A 148 -23.22 5.64 15.03
C THR A 148 -23.49 4.68 13.88
N MET A 149 -22.82 4.90 12.77
CA MET A 149 -22.80 4.01 11.61
C MET A 149 -21.36 3.58 11.32
N VAL A 150 -21.18 2.27 11.16
CA VAL A 150 -19.91 1.69 10.72
C VAL A 150 -20.14 0.85 9.47
N LYS A 151 -19.21 0.97 8.48
CA LYS A 151 -19.18 0.16 7.29
C LYS A 151 -17.83 -0.51 7.16
N TYR A 152 -17.83 -1.80 6.88
CA TYR A 152 -16.62 -2.58 6.69
C TYR A 152 -16.86 -3.73 5.71
N PRO A 153 -15.86 -4.22 4.99
CA PRO A 153 -16.00 -5.36 4.10
C PRO A 153 -16.15 -6.67 4.89
N GLU A 154 -16.88 -7.63 4.35
CA GLU A 154 -17.01 -8.98 4.93
C GLU A 154 -15.64 -9.65 5.14
N GLN A 155 -14.65 -9.31 4.31
CA GLN A 155 -13.26 -9.72 4.46
C GLN A 155 -12.33 -8.55 4.08
N PHE A 156 -11.29 -8.34 4.88
CA PHE A 156 -10.25 -7.37 4.54
C PHE A 156 -9.33 -7.95 3.46
N VAL A 157 -9.48 -7.50 2.23
CA VAL A 157 -8.64 -7.87 1.07
C VAL A 157 -7.59 -6.79 0.82
N GLY A 158 -6.49 -7.13 0.14
CA GLY A 158 -5.40 -6.18 -0.15
C GLY A 158 -4.54 -5.85 1.07
N ASN A 159 -3.83 -4.74 0.99
CA ASN A 159 -2.74 -4.39 1.92
C ASN A 159 -3.20 -3.62 3.16
N ASN A 160 -4.49 -3.27 3.26
CA ASN A 160 -5.05 -2.49 4.36
C ASN A 160 -6.32 -3.13 4.92
N ARG A 161 -6.65 -2.80 6.17
CA ARG A 161 -7.91 -3.12 6.84
C ARG A 161 -8.69 -1.82 6.98
N ILE A 162 -9.66 -1.59 6.10
CA ILE A 162 -10.37 -0.29 6.01
C ILE A 162 -11.77 -0.42 6.59
N VAL A 163 -12.13 0.52 7.47
CA VAL A 163 -13.45 0.70 8.07
C VAL A 163 -13.87 2.15 7.90
N GLU A 164 -15.12 2.40 7.54
CA GLU A 164 -15.71 3.73 7.55
C GLU A 164 -16.54 3.92 8.81
N LEU A 165 -16.37 5.05 9.50
CA LEU A 165 -17.08 5.37 10.72
C LEU A 165 -17.72 6.76 10.61
N THR A 166 -18.99 6.85 11.02
CA THR A 166 -19.68 8.11 11.29
C THR A 166 -20.27 8.02 12.70
N GLY A 167 -19.78 8.79 13.64
CA GLY A 167 -20.19 8.71 15.03
C GLY A 167 -19.04 8.43 15.99
N GLU A 168 -19.25 7.59 17.00
CA GLU A 168 -18.25 7.29 18.03
C GLU A 168 -18.02 5.78 18.17
N GLY A 169 -16.74 5.40 18.17
CA GLY A 169 -16.32 4.00 18.30
C GLY A 169 -15.05 3.82 19.10
N CYS A 170 -15.05 2.79 19.94
CA CYS A 170 -13.89 2.34 20.70
C CYS A 170 -13.36 1.06 20.06
N PHE A 171 -12.15 1.13 19.54
CA PHE A 171 -11.48 0.05 18.83
C PHE A 171 -10.41 -0.60 19.71
N LYS A 172 -10.42 -1.94 19.75
CA LYS A 172 -9.31 -2.76 20.24
C LYS A 172 -8.78 -3.55 19.02
N VAL A 173 -7.86 -2.92 18.33
CA VAL A 173 -7.37 -3.43 17.02
C VAL A 173 -6.38 -4.57 17.21
N THR A 174 -6.61 -5.67 16.51
CA THR A 174 -5.68 -6.80 16.43
C THR A 174 -4.35 -6.36 15.83
N HIS A 175 -3.24 -6.67 16.51
CA HIS A 175 -1.91 -6.24 16.08
C HIS A 175 -1.48 -6.93 14.77
N ASN A 176 -1.21 -6.14 13.74
CA ASN A 176 -0.66 -6.61 12.47
C ASN A 176 0.10 -5.47 11.78
N PRO A 177 1.44 -5.42 11.89
CA PRO A 177 2.25 -4.34 11.32
C PRO A 177 2.35 -4.40 9.79
N GLU A 178 2.14 -5.58 9.18
CA GLU A 178 2.20 -5.75 7.72
C GLU A 178 0.93 -5.28 7.01
N LYS A 179 -0.20 -5.19 7.76
CA LYS A 179 -1.48 -4.79 7.21
C LYS A 179 -2.13 -3.72 8.09
N PRO A 180 -1.85 -2.43 7.87
CA PRO A 180 -2.40 -1.33 8.67
C PRO A 180 -3.93 -1.35 8.74
N PHE A 181 -4.47 -0.93 9.89
CA PHE A 181 -5.90 -0.74 10.11
C PHE A 181 -6.21 0.75 9.97
N ILE A 182 -7.17 1.08 9.10
CA ILE A 182 -7.50 2.46 8.75
C ILE A 182 -8.98 2.70 9.03
N VAL A 183 -9.28 3.66 9.91
CA VAL A 183 -10.63 4.17 10.11
C VAL A 183 -10.80 5.45 9.30
N LYS A 184 -11.70 5.44 8.32
CA LYS A 184 -12.03 6.59 7.50
C LYS A 184 -13.26 7.30 8.05
N MET A 185 -13.17 8.59 8.19
CA MET A 185 -14.25 9.50 8.56
C MET A 185 -14.34 10.63 7.53
N GLU A 186 -15.31 11.52 7.66
CA GLU A 186 -15.58 12.57 6.67
C GLU A 186 -14.37 13.49 6.43
N ASN A 187 -13.75 13.98 7.51
CA ASN A 187 -12.67 14.98 7.44
C ASN A 187 -11.33 14.47 7.96
N MET A 188 -11.24 13.22 8.38
CA MET A 188 -9.99 12.64 8.88
C MET A 188 -9.90 11.14 8.62
N SER A 189 -8.69 10.62 8.66
CA SER A 189 -8.45 9.18 8.76
C SER A 189 -7.49 8.84 9.89
N ILE A 190 -7.69 7.67 10.47
CA ILE A 190 -6.87 7.15 11.57
C ILE A 190 -6.19 5.88 11.09
N THR A 191 -4.86 5.82 11.22
CA THR A 191 -4.06 4.64 10.85
C THR A 191 -3.37 4.07 12.08
N VAL A 192 -3.55 2.78 12.32
CA VAL A 192 -2.94 2.04 13.43
C VAL A 192 -2.44 0.67 13.00
N LEU A 193 -1.52 0.07 13.77
CA LEU A 193 -1.01 -1.29 13.54
C LEU A 193 -1.52 -2.32 14.56
N GLY A 194 -2.02 -1.84 15.72
CA GLY A 194 -2.53 -2.65 16.82
C GLY A 194 -2.59 -1.77 18.07
N THR A 195 -3.73 -1.19 18.33
CA THR A 195 -3.90 -0.05 19.24
C THR A 195 -5.27 -0.14 19.89
N ILE A 196 -5.39 0.31 21.15
CA ILE A 196 -6.67 0.53 21.78
C ILE A 196 -6.92 2.04 21.81
N PHE A 197 -7.95 2.48 21.08
CA PHE A 197 -8.27 3.89 20.95
C PHE A 197 -9.79 4.12 20.83
N ASN A 198 -10.23 5.32 21.18
CA ASN A 198 -11.58 5.81 20.99
C ASN A 198 -11.56 6.97 20.01
N VAL A 199 -12.51 7.04 19.13
CA VAL A 199 -12.69 8.17 18.21
C VAL A 199 -14.16 8.57 18.18
N LYS A 200 -14.43 9.88 18.26
CA LYS A 200 -15.74 10.50 18.16
C LYS A 200 -15.69 11.54 17.05
N SER A 201 -16.49 11.32 16.00
CA SER A 201 -16.63 12.24 14.87
C SER A 201 -18.06 12.15 14.32
N HIS A 202 -18.93 13.02 14.86
CA HIS A 202 -20.28 13.19 14.35
C HIS A 202 -20.34 14.37 13.37
N PRO A 203 -21.09 14.26 12.26
CA PRO A 203 -21.09 15.29 11.20
C PRO A 203 -21.45 16.69 11.69
N TYR A 204 -22.38 16.77 12.64
CA TYR A 204 -22.93 18.05 13.13
C TYR A 204 -22.26 18.56 14.39
N ASP A 205 -21.35 17.82 15.01
CA ASP A 205 -20.60 18.30 16.16
C ASP A 205 -19.49 19.27 15.69
N GLN A 206 -19.19 20.27 16.53
CA GLN A 206 -18.14 21.25 16.24
C GLN A 206 -16.74 20.67 16.46
N THR A 207 -16.66 19.60 17.24
CA THR A 207 -15.40 18.99 17.63
C THR A 207 -15.36 17.50 17.34
N ASP A 208 -14.17 17.04 16.93
CA ASP A 208 -13.85 15.62 16.90
C ASP A 208 -12.86 15.29 18.00
N LEU A 209 -12.86 14.06 18.50
CA LEU A 209 -12.00 13.59 19.60
C LEU A 209 -11.32 12.28 19.19
N VAL A 210 -10.03 12.18 19.45
CA VAL A 210 -9.28 10.91 19.37
C VAL A 210 -8.51 10.70 20.68
N GLU A 211 -8.72 9.57 21.33
CA GLU A 211 -8.10 9.19 22.61
C GLU A 211 -7.34 7.87 22.43
N VAL A 212 -6.13 7.75 22.96
CA VAL A 212 -5.31 6.55 22.83
C VAL A 212 -5.04 5.94 24.20
N LYS A 213 -5.61 4.75 24.45
CA LYS A 213 -5.37 3.99 25.67
C LYS A 213 -4.05 3.23 25.62
N GLU A 214 -3.79 2.56 24.49
CA GLU A 214 -2.61 1.71 24.30
C GLU A 214 -2.12 1.79 22.86
N GLY A 215 -0.81 1.87 22.66
CA GLY A 215 -0.17 1.91 21.36
C GLY A 215 0.01 3.31 20.80
N LYS A 216 -0.06 3.43 19.48
CA LYS A 216 0.13 4.69 18.74
C LYS A 216 -0.90 4.81 17.65
N VAL A 217 -1.36 6.02 17.43
CA VAL A 217 -2.34 6.40 16.40
C VAL A 217 -1.72 7.47 15.52
N GLN A 218 -1.81 7.32 14.21
CA GLN A 218 -1.60 8.40 13.25
C GLN A 218 -2.96 8.94 12.84
N VAL A 219 -3.16 10.24 12.96
CA VAL A 219 -4.35 10.97 12.51
C VAL A 219 -3.93 11.80 11.31
N ASP A 220 -4.57 11.57 10.18
CA ASP A 220 -4.37 12.31 8.96
C ASP A 220 -5.60 13.22 8.73
N LEU A 221 -5.37 14.52 8.69
CA LEU A 221 -6.31 15.57 8.36
C LEU A 221 -6.01 16.12 6.95
N PRO A 222 -6.89 16.86 6.29
CA PRO A 222 -6.65 17.38 4.95
C PRO A 222 -5.34 18.15 4.79
N GLU A 223 -4.96 18.94 5.82
CA GLU A 223 -3.77 19.79 5.77
C GLU A 223 -2.74 19.50 6.89
N ALA A 224 -2.98 18.47 7.71
CA ALA A 224 -2.11 18.15 8.82
C ALA A 224 -2.04 16.64 9.10
N MET A 225 -0.94 16.19 9.64
CA MET A 225 -0.76 14.83 10.14
C MET A 225 -0.18 14.89 11.55
N MET A 226 -0.76 14.14 12.47
CA MET A 226 -0.29 14.07 13.84
C MET A 226 -0.18 12.63 14.36
N ARG A 227 0.69 12.43 15.33
CA ARG A 227 0.84 11.15 16.04
C ARG A 227 0.47 11.31 17.50
N ILE A 228 -0.36 10.39 17.97
CA ILE A 228 -0.88 10.35 19.33
C ILE A 228 -0.43 9.03 19.95
N SER A 229 0.09 9.09 21.15
CA SER A 229 0.61 7.93 21.89
C SER A 229 -0.31 7.58 23.06
N SER A 230 -0.08 6.41 23.66
CA SER A 230 -0.79 5.98 24.86
C SER A 230 -0.82 7.08 25.94
N GLY A 231 -1.98 7.33 26.51
CA GLY A 231 -2.21 8.37 27.52
C GLY A 231 -2.41 9.77 26.94
N GLU A 232 -2.52 9.90 25.63
CA GLU A 232 -2.76 11.20 24.99
C GLU A 232 -4.14 11.20 24.31
N HIS A 233 -4.72 12.39 24.20
CA HIS A 233 -5.88 12.64 23.35
C HIS A 233 -5.68 13.91 22.52
N VAL A 234 -6.42 14.03 21.45
CA VAL A 234 -6.52 15.25 20.64
C VAL A 234 -7.98 15.63 20.43
N ILE A 235 -8.26 16.91 20.62
CA ILE A 235 -9.53 17.54 20.25
C ILE A 235 -9.28 18.37 19.01
N ILE A 236 -10.08 18.15 17.97
CA ILE A 236 -10.02 18.83 16.69
C ILE A 236 -11.27 19.71 16.59
N ASN A 237 -11.09 21.01 16.48
CA ASN A 237 -12.19 21.95 16.27
C ASN A 237 -12.40 22.16 14.77
N LYS A 238 -13.55 21.70 14.26
CA LYS A 238 -13.90 21.76 12.83
C LYS A 238 -14.27 23.16 12.34
N ILE A 239 -14.57 24.09 13.24
CA ILE A 239 -14.96 25.47 12.86
C ILE A 239 -13.72 26.33 12.69
N SER A 240 -12.73 26.18 13.59
CA SER A 240 -11.51 27.00 13.57
C SER A 240 -10.30 26.29 12.96
N ASP A 241 -10.47 25.06 12.46
CA ASP A 241 -9.40 24.17 11.95
C ASP A 241 -8.21 24.08 12.91
N SER A 242 -8.49 24.15 14.23
CA SER A 242 -7.48 24.09 15.27
C SER A 242 -7.54 22.76 16.01
N TYR A 243 -6.43 22.35 16.61
CA TYR A 243 -6.36 21.15 17.41
C TYR A 243 -5.57 21.40 18.72
N SER A 244 -6.00 20.76 19.78
CA SER A 244 -5.26 20.67 21.04
C SER A 244 -4.91 19.23 21.35
N LYS A 245 -3.66 18.97 21.72
CA LYS A 245 -3.17 17.67 22.15
C LYS A 245 -2.77 17.74 23.63
N GLU A 246 -3.34 16.86 24.42
CA GLU A 246 -3.15 16.83 25.87
C GLU A 246 -2.90 15.40 26.36
N LYS A 247 -2.32 15.27 27.55
CA LYS A 247 -2.25 14.00 28.28
C LYS A 247 -3.52 13.80 29.07
N ASP A 248 -4.02 12.57 29.09
CA ASP A 248 -5.27 12.23 29.73
C ASP A 248 -5.10 11.27 30.92
N ILE A 249 -6.09 11.31 31.83
CA ILE A 249 -6.23 10.32 32.91
C ILE A 249 -6.98 9.12 32.33
N MET A 250 -6.27 8.05 32.02
CA MET A 250 -6.79 6.85 31.34
C MET A 250 -7.91 6.11 32.06
N GLU A 251 -8.15 6.41 33.33
CA GLU A 251 -9.25 5.82 34.12
C GLU A 251 -10.64 6.13 33.53
N LYS A 252 -10.74 7.20 32.76
CA LYS A 252 -12.00 7.66 32.15
C LYS A 252 -12.07 7.48 30.64
N PHE A 253 -11.18 6.65 30.09
CA PHE A 253 -11.13 6.32 28.67
C PHE A 253 -12.43 5.64 28.20
N ALA A 254 -13.05 6.16 27.13
CA ALA A 254 -14.29 5.64 26.54
C ALA A 254 -15.34 5.28 27.62
N ILE A 255 -15.54 6.18 28.60
CA ILE A 255 -16.44 5.95 29.76
C ILE A 255 -17.89 5.65 29.36
N TRP A 256 -18.31 6.07 28.18
CA TRP A 256 -19.63 5.78 27.62
C TRP A 256 -19.92 4.28 27.52
N ARG A 257 -18.91 3.42 27.39
CA ARG A 257 -19.06 1.96 27.40
C ARG A 257 -19.63 1.40 28.70
N THR A 258 -19.50 2.16 29.76
CA THR A 258 -20.06 1.82 31.10
C THR A 258 -21.24 2.70 31.50
N GLY A 259 -21.80 3.46 30.55
CA GLY A 259 -22.93 4.37 30.75
C GLY A 259 -22.54 5.73 31.34
N GLY A 260 -21.26 6.07 31.32
CA GLY A 260 -20.79 7.39 31.75
C GLY A 260 -20.75 8.40 30.60
N ILE A 261 -20.61 9.67 30.95
CA ILE A 261 -20.44 10.79 30.00
C ILE A 261 -19.25 11.62 30.45
N ARG A 262 -18.43 12.04 29.53
CA ARG A 262 -17.32 12.96 29.78
C ARG A 262 -17.31 14.11 28.79
N PHE A 263 -17.30 15.31 29.31
CA PHE A 263 -17.06 16.53 28.57
C PHE A 263 -15.67 17.07 28.96
N ASN A 264 -14.90 17.51 27.98
CA ASN A 264 -13.59 18.13 28.16
C ASN A 264 -13.51 19.36 27.28
N SER A 265 -13.71 20.53 27.85
CA SER A 265 -13.80 21.81 27.12
C SER A 265 -14.74 21.71 25.92
N THR A 266 -15.83 20.96 26.06
CA THR A 266 -16.77 20.63 25.00
C THR A 266 -17.75 21.82 24.79
N PRO A 267 -17.92 22.33 23.57
CA PRO A 267 -18.90 23.34 23.27
C PRO A 267 -20.30 22.91 23.69
N ILE A 268 -21.07 23.80 24.30
CA ILE A 268 -22.40 23.47 24.82
C ILE A 268 -23.35 22.96 23.72
N GLN A 269 -23.12 23.36 22.46
CA GLN A 269 -23.87 22.86 21.30
C GLN A 269 -23.60 21.38 21.08
N ASP A 270 -22.34 20.94 21.25
CA ASP A 270 -21.96 19.52 21.13
C ASP A 270 -22.47 18.72 22.33
N VAL A 271 -22.44 19.32 23.53
CA VAL A 271 -23.05 18.75 24.75
C VAL A 271 -24.56 18.50 24.52
N ALA A 272 -25.25 19.48 23.94
CA ALA A 272 -26.68 19.35 23.63
C ALA A 272 -26.95 18.19 22.67
N LYS A 273 -26.17 18.08 21.59
CA LYS A 273 -26.31 16.97 20.62
C LYS A 273 -25.97 15.62 21.25
N GLU A 274 -24.99 15.56 22.12
CA GLU A 274 -24.66 14.33 22.85
C GLU A 274 -25.80 13.91 23.79
N MET A 275 -26.41 14.85 24.50
CA MET A 275 -27.63 14.58 25.29
C MET A 275 -28.77 14.07 24.41
N GLU A 276 -29.00 14.66 23.23
CA GLU A 276 -30.00 14.17 22.28
C GLU A 276 -29.74 12.72 21.88
N ARG A 277 -28.48 12.36 21.56
CA ARG A 277 -28.09 11.01 21.18
C ARG A 277 -28.26 9.98 22.29
N ILE A 278 -27.89 10.35 23.53
CA ILE A 278 -27.90 9.43 24.66
C ILE A 278 -29.30 9.27 25.24
N TYR A 279 -30.04 10.36 25.42
CA TYR A 279 -31.32 10.35 26.13
C TYR A 279 -32.53 10.36 25.22
N HIS A 280 -32.32 10.33 23.89
CA HIS A 280 -33.43 10.38 22.91
C HIS A 280 -34.35 11.57 23.16
N CYS A 281 -33.82 12.74 23.45
CA CYS A 281 -34.59 13.97 23.64
C CYS A 281 -34.22 15.00 22.56
N LYS A 282 -34.96 16.10 22.49
CA LYS A 282 -34.63 17.26 21.67
C LYS A 282 -34.10 18.36 22.56
N VAL A 283 -33.02 19.04 22.16
CA VAL A 283 -32.47 20.19 22.89
C VAL A 283 -32.56 21.45 22.04
N ILE A 284 -33.16 22.49 22.59
CA ILE A 284 -33.37 23.77 21.91
C ILE A 284 -32.76 24.88 22.74
N PHE A 285 -32.00 25.77 22.10
CA PHE A 285 -31.49 26.97 22.69
C PHE A 285 -32.49 28.11 22.46
N SER A 286 -32.88 28.80 23.53
CA SER A 286 -33.86 29.89 23.50
C SER A 286 -33.21 31.22 23.97
N GLY A 287 -33.53 32.32 23.30
CA GLY A 287 -33.00 33.63 23.62
C GLY A 287 -32.06 34.20 22.56
N ASN A 288 -31.64 35.44 22.75
CA ASN A 288 -30.85 36.18 21.75
C ASN A 288 -29.36 36.26 22.10
N LYS A 289 -28.93 35.67 23.23
CA LYS A 289 -27.52 35.67 23.64
C LYS A 289 -26.78 34.48 23.04
N PRO A 290 -25.53 34.62 22.62
CA PRO A 290 -24.71 33.50 22.17
C PRO A 290 -24.48 32.52 23.34
N TYR A 291 -24.30 31.25 22.98
CA TYR A 291 -23.98 30.16 23.91
C TYR A 291 -22.55 29.69 23.63
N ASP A 292 -21.56 30.43 24.19
CA ASP A 292 -20.13 30.17 23.94
C ASP A 292 -19.46 29.37 25.06
N ASN A 293 -20.28 28.74 25.92
CA ASN A 293 -19.81 27.98 27.07
C ASN A 293 -19.09 26.71 26.66
N LEU A 294 -17.95 26.46 27.26
CA LEU A 294 -17.23 25.19 27.21
C LEU A 294 -17.52 24.42 28.49
N ILE A 295 -17.95 23.18 28.38
CA ILE A 295 -18.31 22.31 29.45
C ILE A 295 -17.19 21.33 29.74
N THR A 296 -16.77 21.21 30.99
CA THR A 296 -15.87 20.18 31.49
C THR A 296 -16.50 19.48 32.67
N GLY A 297 -16.62 18.16 32.58
CA GLY A 297 -17.23 17.38 33.67
C GLY A 297 -17.29 15.90 33.33
N ILE A 298 -17.45 15.09 34.36
CA ILE A 298 -17.54 13.63 34.25
C ILE A 298 -18.75 13.16 35.07
N HIS A 299 -19.56 12.33 34.43
CA HIS A 299 -20.66 11.64 35.06
C HIS A 299 -20.53 10.14 34.83
N GLU A 300 -20.40 9.33 35.85
CA GLU A 300 -20.21 7.88 35.74
C GLU A 300 -21.49 7.14 35.36
N ARG A 301 -22.63 7.61 35.84
CA ARG A 301 -23.99 7.09 35.49
C ARG A 301 -24.97 8.24 35.71
N ALA A 302 -25.13 9.08 34.67
CA ALA A 302 -25.96 10.24 34.79
C ALA A 302 -27.34 10.03 34.17
N THR A 303 -28.37 10.51 34.84
CA THR A 303 -29.66 10.76 34.20
C THR A 303 -29.59 12.09 33.44
N LEU A 304 -30.49 12.30 32.48
CA LEU A 304 -30.61 13.59 31.80
C LEU A 304 -30.71 14.77 32.79
N LYS A 305 -31.43 14.58 33.88
CA LYS A 305 -31.60 15.61 34.92
C LYS A 305 -30.29 15.95 35.62
N ASP A 306 -29.45 14.95 35.92
CA ASP A 306 -28.15 15.18 36.56
C ASP A 306 -27.23 15.98 35.66
N VAL A 307 -27.19 15.69 34.38
CA VAL A 307 -26.40 16.46 33.39
C VAL A 307 -26.91 17.89 33.29
N LEU A 308 -28.24 18.07 33.16
CA LEU A 308 -28.86 19.39 33.07
C LEU A 308 -28.60 20.24 34.34
N ASN A 309 -28.75 19.66 35.54
CA ASN A 309 -28.41 20.34 36.77
C ASN A 309 -26.94 20.78 36.85
N SER A 310 -26.04 19.93 36.36
CA SER A 310 -24.61 20.27 36.31
C SER A 310 -24.34 21.42 35.34
N ILE A 311 -24.99 21.42 34.15
CA ILE A 311 -24.87 22.51 33.17
C ILE A 311 -25.40 23.83 33.82
N GLU A 312 -26.58 23.80 34.46
CA GLU A 312 -27.14 24.96 35.10
C GLU A 312 -26.22 25.50 36.23
N TYR A 313 -25.67 24.60 37.05
CA TYR A 313 -24.77 24.96 38.12
C TYR A 313 -23.46 25.63 37.63
N VAL A 314 -22.85 25.09 36.58
CA VAL A 314 -21.55 25.58 36.09
C VAL A 314 -21.70 26.82 35.22
N THR A 315 -22.77 26.92 34.43
CA THR A 315 -22.91 27.98 33.40
C THR A 315 -23.94 29.04 33.74
N GLY A 316 -24.86 28.78 34.69
CA GLY A 316 -26.04 29.60 34.95
C GLY A 316 -27.11 29.49 33.87
N ILE A 317 -26.93 28.67 32.85
CA ILE A 317 -27.95 28.40 31.83
C ILE A 317 -29.07 27.58 32.45
N ARG A 318 -30.27 28.12 32.46
CA ARG A 318 -31.45 27.44 32.99
C ARG A 318 -32.06 26.51 31.95
N TYR A 319 -32.84 25.53 32.41
CA TYR A 319 -33.55 24.62 31.53
C TYR A 319 -35.02 24.42 31.90
N LYS A 320 -35.81 24.06 30.90
CA LYS A 320 -37.17 23.51 31.06
C LYS A 320 -37.19 22.19 30.31
N TYR A 321 -37.86 21.17 30.84
CA TYR A 321 -38.05 19.88 30.22
C TYR A 321 -39.53 19.55 30.10
N GLN A 322 -40.03 19.49 28.88
CA GLN A 322 -41.43 19.16 28.56
C GLN A 322 -41.54 18.38 27.28
N ASN A 323 -42.38 17.38 27.22
CA ASN A 323 -42.66 16.61 25.99
C ASN A 323 -41.40 16.15 25.28
N ASN A 324 -40.46 15.54 26.02
CA ASN A 324 -39.18 15.06 25.52
C ASN A 324 -38.30 16.14 24.90
N THR A 325 -38.53 17.41 25.23
CA THR A 325 -37.77 18.55 24.75
C THR A 325 -37.18 19.30 25.92
N VAL A 326 -35.84 19.51 25.87
CA VAL A 326 -35.08 20.38 26.75
C VAL A 326 -34.98 21.75 26.10
N ILE A 327 -35.39 22.80 26.79
CA ILE A 327 -35.23 24.17 26.39
C ILE A 327 -34.16 24.80 27.29
N LEU A 328 -33.01 25.11 26.76
CA LEU A 328 -31.94 25.83 27.44
C LEU A 328 -32.12 27.33 27.20
N TYR A 329 -32.06 28.14 28.28
CA TYR A 329 -32.23 29.59 28.17
C TYR A 329 -31.34 30.36 29.16
N ASN A 330 -30.83 31.50 28.69
CA ASN A 330 -30.11 32.46 29.48
C ASN A 330 -31.11 33.46 30.12
N ASN A 331 -30.84 33.88 31.36
CA ASN A 331 -31.57 34.97 31.99
C ASN A 331 -31.27 36.32 31.34
#